data_e55215eed09c7fcec59461bea118fd8c
#
_entry.id   e55215eed09c7fcec59461bea118fd8c
#
_cell.length_a   1.000
_cell.length_b   1.000
_cell.length_c   1.000
_cell.angle_alpha   90.00
_cell.angle_beta   90.00
_cell.angle_gamma   90.00
#
_symmetry.space_group_name_H-M   'P 1'
#
loop_
_entity.id
_entity.type
_entity.pdbx_description
1 polymer ?
#
loop_
_entity_poly.entity_id
_entity_poly.type
_entity_poly.pdbx_seq_one_letter_code
_entity_poly.pdbx_strand_id
1 'polypeptide(L)'
;MTELDQSNIPQHVAIIMDGNGRWAKQQGKMRVFGHKNGVAAVREAVSYARKIGVKYLTLYAFSSENWNRPEQEVSALMNLFMQALDFEVKKLHKNDIRLKILGDISRFSAGLQEKIKKAEKLTENNTALTLNIAANYGGRWDIVQAAQQLAEQVQAQQLNVADINEALSQQHLVTKDEPEVDLLIRTSGEQRISNFLLWQTAYAELYFSDVLWPDFNEAEFHQAILSYQQRHRRFGGTE
;
A
#
# COMPACT_ATOMS: atom_id res chain seq x y z
N MET A 1 -19.81 -11.39 -13.80
CA MET A 1 -19.04 -10.12 -13.80
C MET A 1 -18.71 -9.79 -15.24
N THR A 2 -18.78 -8.53 -15.64
CA THR A 2 -18.35 -8.06 -16.97
C THR A 2 -16.88 -8.46 -17.18
N GLU A 3 -16.50 -8.89 -18.39
CA GLU A 3 -15.12 -9.29 -18.68
C GLU A 3 -14.18 -8.08 -18.65
N LEU A 4 -12.99 -8.25 -18.06
CA LEU A 4 -11.95 -7.23 -18.04
C LEU A 4 -11.16 -7.25 -19.35
N ASP A 5 -10.82 -6.08 -19.85
CA ASP A 5 -9.82 -5.95 -20.91
C ASP A 5 -8.44 -6.28 -20.34
N GLN A 6 -7.91 -7.45 -20.74
CA GLN A 6 -6.60 -7.95 -20.28
C GLN A 6 -5.41 -7.10 -20.77
N SER A 7 -5.60 -6.27 -21.80
CA SER A 7 -4.59 -5.37 -22.31
C SER A 7 -4.49 -4.05 -21.52
N ASN A 8 -5.51 -3.76 -20.67
CA ASN A 8 -5.62 -2.52 -19.90
C ASN A 8 -5.79 -2.79 -18.39
N ILE A 9 -5.02 -3.73 -17.85
CA ILE A 9 -4.96 -3.97 -16.40
C ILE A 9 -3.96 -2.98 -15.78
N PRO A 10 -4.32 -2.25 -14.68
CA PRO A 10 -3.37 -1.38 -14.00
C PRO A 10 -2.18 -2.19 -13.49
N GLN A 11 -0.98 -1.70 -13.73
CA GLN A 11 0.25 -2.36 -13.30
C GLN A 11 0.44 -2.24 -11.78
N HIS A 12 0.12 -1.07 -11.22
CA HIS A 12 0.23 -0.78 -9.79
C HIS A 12 -1.09 -0.24 -9.24
N VAL A 13 -1.67 -1.00 -8.30
CA VAL A 13 -2.87 -0.60 -7.56
C VAL A 13 -2.51 -0.28 -6.11
N ALA A 14 -2.96 0.86 -5.60
CA ALA A 14 -2.82 1.25 -4.20
C ALA A 14 -4.20 1.28 -3.52
N ILE A 15 -4.30 0.80 -2.28
CA ILE A 15 -5.58 0.75 -1.55
C ILE A 15 -5.45 1.38 -0.16
N ILE A 16 -6.31 2.36 0.13
CA ILE A 16 -6.51 2.89 1.48
C ILE A 16 -7.64 2.10 2.13
N MET A 17 -7.29 1.23 3.06
CA MET A 17 -8.16 0.27 3.74
C MET A 17 -8.95 0.94 4.87
N ASP A 18 -9.88 1.83 4.52
CA ASP A 18 -10.66 2.59 5.51
C ASP A 18 -12.01 1.93 5.82
N GLY A 19 -12.54 2.21 7.02
CA GLY A 19 -13.85 1.76 7.46
C GLY A 19 -13.85 0.64 8.51
N ASN A 20 -12.72 0.04 8.87
CA ASN A 20 -12.63 -1.04 9.87
C ASN A 20 -13.35 -0.70 11.19
N GLY A 21 -13.09 0.51 11.72
CA GLY A 21 -13.70 0.94 12.99
C GLY A 21 -15.20 1.21 12.87
N ARG A 22 -15.67 1.76 11.74
CA ARG A 22 -17.10 1.99 11.46
C ARG A 22 -17.85 0.67 11.34
N TRP A 23 -17.28 -0.28 10.61
CA TRP A 23 -17.81 -1.63 10.44
C TRP A 23 -17.98 -2.34 11.81
N ALA A 24 -16.97 -2.30 12.68
CA ALA A 24 -17.04 -2.86 14.01
C ALA A 24 -18.16 -2.19 14.86
N LYS A 25 -18.27 -0.85 14.79
CA LYS A 25 -19.31 -0.09 15.50
C LYS A 25 -20.72 -0.47 15.05
N GLN A 26 -20.95 -0.67 13.76
CA GLN A 26 -22.24 -1.14 13.22
C GLN A 26 -22.64 -2.49 13.80
N GLN A 27 -21.67 -3.31 14.21
CA GLN A 27 -21.88 -4.63 14.83
C GLN A 27 -21.85 -4.59 16.37
N GLY A 28 -21.84 -3.40 16.97
CA GLY A 28 -21.74 -3.25 18.42
C GLY A 28 -20.41 -3.75 19.01
N LYS A 29 -19.33 -3.78 18.21
CA LYS A 29 -18.01 -4.28 18.60
C LYS A 29 -16.97 -3.16 18.69
N MET A 30 -15.87 -3.43 19.41
CA MET A 30 -14.73 -2.53 19.48
C MET A 30 -13.99 -2.44 18.13
N ARG A 31 -13.32 -1.31 17.88
CA ARG A 31 -12.60 -1.03 16.62
C ARG A 31 -11.62 -2.14 16.22
N VAL A 32 -10.93 -2.74 17.18
CA VAL A 32 -9.97 -3.84 16.96
C VAL A 32 -10.63 -5.06 16.29
N PHE A 33 -11.90 -5.32 16.58
CA PHE A 33 -12.65 -6.39 15.91
C PHE A 33 -12.77 -6.16 14.40
N GLY A 34 -12.98 -4.91 13.97
CA GLY A 34 -13.00 -4.55 12.55
C GLY A 34 -11.64 -4.77 11.88
N HIS A 35 -10.55 -4.36 12.51
CA HIS A 35 -9.21 -4.58 11.98
C HIS A 35 -8.89 -6.08 11.81
N LYS A 36 -9.29 -6.92 12.79
CA LYS A 36 -9.12 -8.37 12.68
C LYS A 36 -9.90 -8.96 11.50
N ASN A 37 -11.13 -8.51 11.28
CA ASN A 37 -11.94 -8.96 10.12
C ASN A 37 -11.41 -8.40 8.80
N GLY A 38 -10.83 -7.21 8.79
CA GLY A 38 -10.19 -6.62 7.61
C GLY A 38 -9.03 -7.45 7.03
N VAL A 39 -8.44 -8.37 7.80
CA VAL A 39 -7.41 -9.30 7.28
C VAL A 39 -7.97 -10.24 6.21
N ALA A 40 -9.25 -10.63 6.30
CA ALA A 40 -9.89 -11.45 5.27
C ALA A 40 -9.97 -10.68 3.94
N ALA A 41 -10.39 -9.42 3.98
CA ALA A 41 -10.43 -8.55 2.80
C ALA A 41 -9.02 -8.34 2.18
N VAL A 42 -7.94 -8.25 3.00
CA VAL A 42 -6.57 -8.25 2.48
C VAL A 42 -6.28 -9.50 1.65
N ARG A 43 -6.63 -10.69 2.15
CA ARG A 43 -6.41 -11.95 1.42
C ARG A 43 -7.16 -11.99 0.09
N GLU A 44 -8.41 -11.55 0.08
CA GLU A 44 -9.22 -11.47 -1.14
C GLU A 44 -8.63 -10.48 -2.14
N ALA A 45 -8.26 -9.28 -1.69
CA ALA A 45 -7.64 -8.28 -2.55
C ALA A 45 -6.32 -8.77 -3.16
N VAL A 46 -5.44 -9.40 -2.37
CA VAL A 46 -4.17 -9.97 -2.84
C VAL A 46 -4.42 -11.10 -3.85
N SER A 47 -5.36 -12.01 -3.54
CA SER A 47 -5.71 -13.12 -4.42
C SER A 47 -6.26 -12.63 -5.75
N TYR A 48 -7.16 -11.65 -5.71
CA TYR A 48 -7.78 -11.09 -6.90
C TYR A 48 -6.77 -10.28 -7.74
N ALA A 49 -5.97 -9.41 -7.13
CA ALA A 49 -4.93 -8.65 -7.83
C ALA A 49 -3.99 -9.59 -8.61
N ARG A 50 -3.51 -10.67 -7.96
CA ARG A 50 -2.68 -11.69 -8.61
C ARG A 50 -3.42 -12.39 -9.76
N LYS A 51 -4.70 -12.74 -9.56
CA LYS A 51 -5.54 -13.45 -10.55
C LYS A 51 -5.71 -12.66 -11.84
N ILE A 52 -5.88 -11.34 -11.74
CA ILE A 52 -6.10 -10.45 -12.90
C ILE A 52 -4.80 -9.91 -13.52
N GLY A 53 -3.63 -10.21 -12.93
CA GLY A 53 -2.33 -9.83 -13.50
C GLY A 53 -1.75 -8.50 -13.04
N VAL A 54 -2.31 -7.86 -11.98
CA VAL A 54 -1.68 -6.72 -11.29
C VAL A 54 -0.28 -7.11 -10.83
N LYS A 55 0.72 -6.25 -11.06
CA LYS A 55 2.12 -6.52 -10.71
C LYS A 55 2.52 -5.99 -9.34
N TYR A 56 1.94 -4.87 -8.94
CA TYR A 56 2.22 -4.22 -7.66
C TYR A 56 0.90 -3.87 -6.96
N LEU A 57 0.75 -4.33 -5.73
CA LEU A 57 -0.39 -3.99 -4.87
C LEU A 57 0.14 -3.36 -3.60
N THR A 58 -0.17 -2.08 -3.35
CA THR A 58 0.24 -1.37 -2.15
C THR A 58 -0.94 -1.13 -1.23
N LEU A 59 -0.89 -1.66 -0.01
CA LEU A 59 -1.94 -1.55 1.00
C LEU A 59 -1.53 -0.61 2.12
N TYR A 60 -2.36 0.40 2.45
CA TYR A 60 -2.12 1.33 3.55
C TYR A 60 -2.59 0.73 4.87
N ALA A 61 -1.68 0.05 5.57
CA ALA A 61 -2.00 -0.68 6.80
C ALA A 61 -1.90 0.20 8.07
N PHE A 62 -0.91 1.11 8.13
CA PHE A 62 -0.69 1.96 9.29
C PHE A 62 0.04 3.26 8.87
N SER A 63 -0.64 4.41 9.03
CA SER A 63 -0.02 5.69 8.73
C SER A 63 0.82 6.23 9.89
N SER A 64 1.75 7.15 9.60
CA SER A 64 2.52 7.86 10.62
C SER A 64 1.64 8.58 11.64
N GLU A 65 0.47 9.08 11.23
CA GLU A 65 -0.50 9.76 12.09
C GLU A 65 -1.23 8.80 13.03
N ASN A 66 -1.27 7.50 12.73
CA ASN A 66 -1.98 6.50 13.54
C ASN A 66 -1.33 6.27 14.93
N TRP A 67 -0.08 6.71 15.13
CA TRP A 67 0.53 6.72 16.46
C TRP A 67 -0.20 7.62 17.47
N ASN A 68 -0.99 8.58 16.99
CA ASN A 68 -1.82 9.45 17.83
C ASN A 68 -3.12 8.78 18.32
N ARG A 69 -3.38 7.53 17.92
CA ARG A 69 -4.53 6.74 18.41
C ARG A 69 -4.30 6.27 19.86
N PRO A 70 -5.37 5.87 20.57
CA PRO A 70 -5.20 5.28 21.89
C PRO A 70 -4.19 4.14 21.89
N GLU A 71 -3.33 4.10 22.91
CA GLU A 71 -2.21 3.13 23.00
C GLU A 71 -2.67 1.67 22.87
N GLN A 72 -3.84 1.35 23.46
CA GLN A 72 -4.43 0.02 23.35
C GLN A 72 -4.77 -0.36 21.90
N GLU A 73 -5.26 0.60 21.09
CA GLU A 73 -5.55 0.36 19.66
C GLU A 73 -4.25 0.17 18.88
N VAL A 74 -3.24 1.00 19.13
CA VAL A 74 -1.92 0.89 18.48
C VAL A 74 -1.26 -0.46 18.80
N SER A 75 -1.24 -0.85 20.09
CA SER A 75 -0.68 -2.13 20.51
C SER A 75 -1.40 -3.32 19.88
N ALA A 76 -2.73 -3.27 19.80
CA ALA A 76 -3.52 -4.31 19.15
C ALA A 76 -3.23 -4.41 17.64
N LEU A 77 -3.04 -3.27 16.94
CA LEU A 77 -2.66 -3.24 15.52
C LEU A 77 -1.27 -3.82 15.29
N MET A 78 -0.29 -3.49 16.14
CA MET A 78 1.07 -4.06 16.05
C MET A 78 1.06 -5.57 16.28
N ASN A 79 0.28 -6.05 17.25
CA ASN A 79 0.10 -7.48 17.49
C ASN A 79 -0.57 -8.19 16.31
N LEU A 80 -1.58 -7.57 15.70
CA LEU A 80 -2.26 -8.11 14.51
C LEU A 80 -1.30 -8.18 13.33
N PHE A 81 -0.46 -7.16 13.13
CA PHE A 81 0.56 -7.16 12.08
C PHE A 81 1.59 -8.27 12.30
N MET A 82 2.06 -8.44 13.53
CA MET A 82 2.97 -9.53 13.90
C MET A 82 2.38 -10.91 13.61
N GLN A 83 1.10 -11.13 13.98
CA GLN A 83 0.38 -12.36 13.67
C GLN A 83 0.20 -12.58 12.17
N ALA A 84 -0.14 -11.53 11.42
CA ALA A 84 -0.27 -11.62 9.97
C ALA A 84 1.04 -12.09 9.31
N LEU A 85 2.21 -11.57 9.74
CA LEU A 85 3.51 -12.04 9.27
C LEU A 85 3.73 -13.53 9.59
N ASP A 86 3.34 -14.00 10.79
CA ASP A 86 3.52 -15.41 11.16
C ASP A 86 2.68 -16.36 10.30
N PHE A 87 1.44 -15.99 9.99
CA PHE A 87 0.48 -16.90 9.36
C PHE A 87 0.42 -16.77 7.83
N GLU A 88 0.69 -15.58 7.27
CA GLU A 88 0.47 -15.33 5.83
C GLU A 88 1.72 -15.45 4.99
N VAL A 89 2.93 -15.18 5.53
CA VAL A 89 4.16 -15.10 4.72
C VAL A 89 4.46 -16.38 3.96
N LYS A 90 4.28 -17.57 4.60
CA LYS A 90 4.46 -18.86 3.91
C LYS A 90 3.49 -19.06 2.76
N LYS A 91 2.25 -18.55 2.88
CA LYS A 91 1.24 -18.61 1.82
C LYS A 91 1.60 -17.65 0.69
N LEU A 92 2.08 -16.44 1.01
CA LEU A 92 2.58 -15.49 0.02
C LEU A 92 3.71 -16.12 -0.79
N HIS A 93 4.71 -16.72 -0.12
CA HIS A 93 5.83 -17.38 -0.78
C HIS A 93 5.37 -18.55 -1.68
N LYS A 94 4.47 -19.40 -1.19
CA LYS A 94 3.90 -20.51 -1.99
C LYS A 94 3.16 -20.03 -3.25
N ASN A 95 2.59 -18.81 -3.20
CA ASN A 95 1.87 -18.20 -4.31
C ASN A 95 2.74 -17.27 -5.18
N ASP A 96 4.07 -17.32 -5.03
CA ASP A 96 5.02 -16.50 -5.76
C ASP A 96 4.78 -14.98 -5.58
N ILE A 97 4.38 -14.57 -4.37
CA ILE A 97 4.13 -13.17 -4.01
C ILE A 97 5.32 -12.65 -3.21
N ARG A 98 5.95 -11.57 -3.68
CA ARG A 98 7.00 -10.85 -2.98
C ARG A 98 6.38 -9.89 -1.97
N LEU A 99 6.82 -9.92 -0.72
CA LEU A 99 6.41 -9.00 0.32
C LEU A 99 7.46 -7.90 0.50
N LYS A 100 7.02 -6.64 0.58
CA LYS A 100 7.82 -5.48 0.99
C LYS A 100 7.07 -4.66 2.03
N ILE A 101 7.78 -4.12 3.00
CA ILE A 101 7.23 -3.20 3.99
C ILE A 101 7.75 -1.80 3.69
N LEU A 102 6.84 -0.88 3.42
CA LEU A 102 7.15 0.52 3.12
C LEU A 102 6.91 1.38 4.36
N GLY A 103 7.88 2.18 4.75
CA GLY A 103 7.78 3.12 5.87
C GLY A 103 8.93 3.02 6.87
N ASP A 104 8.89 3.85 7.91
CA ASP A 104 9.89 3.86 8.96
C ASP A 104 9.59 2.78 10.02
N ILE A 105 10.23 1.62 9.88
CA ILE A 105 10.09 0.51 10.82
C ILE A 105 10.92 0.67 12.10
N SER A 106 11.72 1.73 12.25
CA SER A 106 12.60 1.93 13.40
C SER A 106 11.84 2.07 14.73
N ARG A 107 10.58 2.55 14.67
CA ARG A 107 9.68 2.67 15.82
C ARG A 107 9.02 1.36 16.25
N PHE A 108 9.13 0.31 15.45
CA PHE A 108 8.58 -1.00 15.79
C PHE A 108 9.48 -1.73 16.77
N SER A 109 8.91 -2.66 17.55
CA SER A 109 9.70 -3.51 18.45
C SER A 109 10.75 -4.30 17.66
N ALA A 110 11.88 -4.58 18.29
CA ALA A 110 12.96 -5.38 17.68
C ALA A 110 12.46 -6.72 17.14
N GLY A 111 11.53 -7.38 17.85
CA GLY A 111 10.92 -8.63 17.41
C GLY A 111 10.09 -8.48 16.13
N LEU A 112 9.36 -7.37 15.97
CA LEU A 112 8.60 -7.11 14.75
C LEU A 112 9.53 -6.76 13.57
N GLN A 113 10.57 -5.94 13.81
CA GLN A 113 11.57 -5.63 12.78
C GLN A 113 12.26 -6.90 12.25
N GLU A 114 12.63 -7.81 13.16
CA GLU A 114 13.26 -9.08 12.77
C GLU A 114 12.31 -9.98 11.95
N LYS A 115 11.03 -10.04 12.32
CA LYS A 115 10.02 -10.77 11.54
C LYS A 115 9.84 -10.18 10.16
N ILE A 116 9.79 -8.85 10.03
CA ILE A 116 9.70 -8.15 8.74
C ILE A 116 10.88 -8.56 7.85
N LYS A 117 12.12 -8.43 8.35
CA LYS A 117 13.33 -8.81 7.60
C LYS A 117 13.29 -10.26 7.11
N LYS A 118 12.87 -11.19 7.98
CA LYS A 118 12.75 -12.62 7.62
C LYS A 118 11.67 -12.84 6.56
N ALA A 119 10.55 -12.15 6.65
CA ALA A 119 9.45 -12.25 5.69
C ALA A 119 9.84 -11.73 4.31
N GLU A 120 10.47 -10.56 4.26
CA GLU A 120 10.98 -9.98 3.01
C GLU A 120 12.06 -10.89 2.39
N LYS A 121 13.01 -11.37 3.18
CA LYS A 121 14.07 -12.30 2.71
C LYS A 121 13.50 -13.60 2.15
N LEU A 122 12.49 -14.19 2.81
CA LEU A 122 11.86 -15.43 2.33
C LEU A 122 11.20 -15.24 0.96
N THR A 123 10.65 -14.05 0.70
CA THR A 123 9.85 -13.78 -0.51
C THR A 123 10.59 -12.96 -1.57
N GLU A 124 11.86 -12.59 -1.35
CA GLU A 124 12.61 -11.64 -2.19
C GLU A 124 12.71 -12.02 -3.67
N ASN A 125 12.70 -13.32 -3.98
CA ASN A 125 12.84 -13.84 -5.35
C ASN A 125 11.47 -14.15 -6.01
N ASN A 126 10.35 -13.86 -5.35
CA ASN A 126 9.03 -14.08 -5.91
C ASN A 126 8.71 -12.99 -6.95
N THR A 127 7.96 -13.35 -7.99
CA THR A 127 7.81 -12.51 -9.20
C THR A 127 6.37 -12.32 -9.69
N ALA A 128 5.39 -13.11 -9.21
CA ALA A 128 4.03 -13.05 -9.72
C ALA A 128 3.29 -11.75 -9.34
N LEU A 129 3.51 -11.27 -8.11
CA LEU A 129 2.97 -10.02 -7.56
C LEU A 129 3.92 -9.49 -6.49
N THR A 130 4.19 -8.19 -6.49
CA THR A 130 4.80 -7.51 -5.33
C THR A 130 3.69 -6.92 -4.45
N LEU A 131 3.59 -7.42 -3.22
CA LEU A 131 2.69 -6.90 -2.19
C LEU A 131 3.46 -5.95 -1.28
N ASN A 132 3.14 -4.68 -1.35
CA ASN A 132 3.66 -3.66 -0.47
C ASN A 132 2.68 -3.40 0.67
N ILE A 133 3.16 -3.46 1.90
CA ILE A 133 2.41 -3.05 3.09
C ILE A 133 3.01 -1.74 3.61
N ALA A 134 2.31 -0.64 3.42
CA ALA A 134 2.70 0.64 3.97
C ALA A 134 2.37 0.68 5.47
N ALA A 135 3.42 0.63 6.31
CA ALA A 135 3.35 0.54 7.76
C ALA A 135 4.25 1.58 8.40
N ASN A 136 3.72 2.44 9.24
CA ASN A 136 4.35 3.68 9.71
C ASN A 136 4.86 4.54 8.54
N TYR A 137 4.00 4.66 7.52
CA TYR A 137 4.27 5.37 6.29
C TYR A 137 3.51 6.71 6.24
N GLY A 138 4.10 7.68 5.57
CA GLY A 138 3.46 8.92 5.16
C GLY A 138 4.19 9.50 3.95
N GLY A 139 3.47 9.97 2.93
CA GLY A 139 4.08 10.48 1.70
C GLY A 139 4.96 11.71 1.93
N ARG A 140 4.61 12.57 2.91
CA ARG A 140 5.48 13.68 3.32
C ARG A 140 6.79 13.19 3.93
N TRP A 141 6.73 12.15 4.78
CA TRP A 141 7.94 11.52 5.35
C TRP A 141 8.81 10.93 4.24
N ASP A 142 8.21 10.24 3.26
CA ASP A 142 8.91 9.61 2.15
C ASP A 142 9.68 10.65 1.30
N ILE A 143 9.06 11.80 1.01
CA ILE A 143 9.70 12.90 0.30
C ILE A 143 10.84 13.52 1.14
N VAL A 144 10.61 13.74 2.43
CA VAL A 144 11.61 14.35 3.32
C VAL A 144 12.83 13.44 3.49
N GLN A 145 12.65 12.13 3.69
CA GLN A 145 13.77 11.19 3.81
C GLN A 145 14.56 11.09 2.50
N ALA A 146 13.90 11.17 1.32
CA ALA A 146 14.57 11.23 0.03
C ALA A 146 15.41 12.52 -0.10
N ALA A 147 14.86 13.67 0.27
CA ALA A 147 15.59 14.94 0.27
C ALA A 147 16.81 14.91 1.22
N GLN A 148 16.68 14.30 2.40
CA GLN A 148 17.80 14.14 3.34
C GLN A 148 18.92 13.29 2.73
N GLN A 149 18.60 12.14 2.12
CA GLN A 149 19.60 11.28 1.47
C GLN A 149 20.33 12.02 0.32
N LEU A 150 19.61 12.81 -0.48
CA LEU A 150 20.22 13.62 -1.54
C LEU A 150 21.16 14.69 -0.96
N ALA A 151 20.75 15.38 0.13
CA ALA A 151 21.58 16.37 0.80
C ALA A 151 22.85 15.74 1.40
N GLU A 152 22.76 14.56 2.01
CA GLU A 152 23.90 13.80 2.52
C GLU A 152 24.89 13.43 1.41
N GLN A 153 24.41 13.00 0.24
CA GLN A 153 25.26 12.70 -0.92
C GLN A 153 25.96 13.96 -1.45
N VAL A 154 25.27 15.09 -1.48
CA VAL A 154 25.88 16.38 -1.87
C VAL A 154 26.96 16.79 -0.87
N GLN A 155 26.68 16.69 0.44
CA GLN A 155 27.63 17.00 1.50
C GLN A 155 28.87 16.08 1.42
N ALA A 156 28.68 14.81 1.09
CA ALA A 156 29.75 13.82 0.86
C ALA A 156 30.50 13.98 -0.47
N GLN A 157 30.17 15.01 -1.28
CA GLN A 157 30.73 15.24 -2.63
C GLN A 157 30.52 14.07 -3.61
N GLN A 158 29.49 13.25 -3.39
CA GLN A 158 29.10 12.14 -4.26
C GLN A 158 28.09 12.56 -5.33
N LEU A 159 27.45 13.73 -5.15
CA LEU A 159 26.43 14.29 -6.03
C LEU A 159 26.58 15.81 -6.12
N ASN A 160 26.36 16.39 -7.32
CA ASN A 160 26.23 17.84 -7.45
C ASN A 160 24.76 18.24 -7.32
N VAL A 161 24.51 19.39 -6.70
CA VAL A 161 23.13 19.94 -6.55
C VAL A 161 22.44 20.08 -7.91
N ALA A 162 23.19 20.46 -8.96
CA ALA A 162 22.67 20.64 -10.31
C ALA A 162 22.16 19.32 -10.96
N ASP A 163 22.58 18.17 -10.47
CA ASP A 163 22.17 16.85 -10.99
C ASP A 163 20.87 16.36 -10.35
N ILE A 164 20.37 17.03 -9.29
CA ILE A 164 19.12 16.68 -8.64
C ILE A 164 17.96 17.04 -9.58
N ASN A 165 17.19 16.01 -9.97
CA ASN A 165 16.01 16.11 -10.82
C ASN A 165 14.94 15.12 -10.34
N GLU A 166 13.77 15.11 -10.99
CA GLU A 166 12.65 14.24 -10.60
C GLU A 166 13.03 12.76 -10.61
N ALA A 167 13.70 12.29 -11.67
CA ALA A 167 14.10 10.90 -11.81
C ALA A 167 15.07 10.46 -10.70
N LEU A 168 16.06 11.30 -10.37
CA LEU A 168 16.98 11.03 -9.27
C LEU A 168 16.25 11.08 -7.91
N SER A 169 15.35 12.02 -7.71
CA SER A 169 14.54 12.11 -6.50
C SER A 169 13.69 10.85 -6.29
N GLN A 170 13.08 10.33 -7.34
CA GLN A 170 12.32 9.07 -7.32
C GLN A 170 13.17 7.87 -6.89
N GLN A 171 14.46 7.83 -7.25
CA GLN A 171 15.41 6.77 -6.85
C GLN A 171 15.71 6.75 -5.34
N HIS A 172 15.28 7.77 -4.59
CA HIS A 172 15.45 7.86 -3.14
C HIS A 172 14.14 7.64 -2.36
N LEU A 173 13.01 7.49 -3.07
CA LEU A 173 11.74 7.09 -2.45
C LEU A 173 11.73 5.60 -2.11
N VAL A 174 10.88 5.22 -1.15
CA VAL A 174 10.78 3.79 -0.73
C VAL A 174 10.27 2.87 -1.83
N THR A 175 9.67 3.42 -2.89
CA THR A 175 9.15 2.71 -4.07
C THR A 175 10.04 2.84 -5.31
N LYS A 176 11.32 3.19 -5.15
CA LYS A 176 12.26 3.54 -6.23
C LYS A 176 12.34 2.54 -7.39
N ASP A 177 12.13 1.25 -7.12
CA ASP A 177 12.22 0.17 -8.10
C ASP A 177 10.84 -0.23 -8.66
N GLU A 178 9.80 0.55 -8.40
CA GLU A 178 8.43 0.25 -8.74
C GLU A 178 7.83 1.32 -9.66
N PRO A 179 6.86 0.96 -10.51
CA PRO A 179 6.16 1.95 -11.33
C PRO A 179 5.30 2.86 -10.45
N GLU A 180 4.95 4.02 -10.99
CA GLU A 180 3.93 4.89 -10.39
C GLU A 180 2.61 4.15 -10.21
N VAL A 181 1.76 4.68 -9.32
CA VAL A 181 0.43 4.11 -9.08
C VAL A 181 -0.49 4.46 -10.24
N ASP A 182 -1.08 3.44 -10.86
CA ASP A 182 -2.10 3.63 -11.91
C ASP A 182 -3.49 3.90 -11.33
N LEU A 183 -3.85 3.15 -10.28
CA LEU A 183 -5.17 3.23 -9.64
C LEU A 183 -5.02 3.27 -8.12
N LEU A 184 -5.56 4.32 -7.50
CA LEU A 184 -5.72 4.40 -6.05
C LEU A 184 -7.19 4.18 -5.70
N ILE A 185 -7.45 3.18 -4.87
CA ILE A 185 -8.76 2.84 -4.33
C ILE A 185 -8.83 3.29 -2.87
N ARG A 186 -9.93 3.93 -2.47
CA ARG A 186 -10.23 4.16 -1.05
C ARG A 186 -11.63 3.68 -0.72
N THR A 187 -11.73 2.87 0.34
CA THR A 187 -13.00 2.38 0.86
C THR A 187 -13.62 3.37 1.85
N SER A 188 -14.92 3.18 2.17
CA SER A 188 -15.67 3.88 3.21
C SER A 188 -16.23 5.26 2.86
N GLY A 189 -16.35 5.63 1.56
CA GLY A 189 -16.96 6.87 1.10
C GLY A 189 -16.12 8.14 1.31
N GLU A 190 -14.91 8.02 1.86
CA GLU A 190 -14.02 9.15 2.09
C GLU A 190 -13.22 9.52 0.83
N GLN A 191 -13.28 10.78 0.41
CA GLN A 191 -12.67 11.26 -0.83
C GLN A 191 -11.41 12.10 -0.57
N ARG A 192 -10.37 11.48 -0.05
CA ARG A 192 -9.05 12.06 0.21
C ARG A 192 -7.97 10.99 0.22
N ILE A 193 -6.72 11.36 -0.08
CA ILE A 193 -5.58 10.42 -0.12
C ILE A 193 -4.83 10.31 1.21
N SER A 194 -5.12 11.17 2.18
CA SER A 194 -4.62 11.08 3.56
C SER A 194 -3.12 10.83 3.69
N ASN A 195 -2.31 11.62 2.99
CA ASN A 195 -0.85 11.52 3.03
C ASN A 195 -0.29 10.17 2.54
N PHE A 196 -1.04 9.44 1.69
CA PHE A 196 -0.61 8.17 1.12
C PHE A 196 0.01 8.35 -0.26
N LEU A 197 1.23 7.85 -0.47
CA LEU A 197 1.93 7.79 -1.76
C LEU A 197 1.85 9.08 -2.59
N LEU A 198 2.16 10.26 -1.97
CA LEU A 198 1.94 11.58 -2.59
C LEU A 198 2.66 11.74 -3.94
N TRP A 199 3.92 11.32 -4.02
CA TRP A 199 4.69 11.39 -5.24
C TRP A 199 4.16 10.40 -6.29
N GLN A 200 3.96 9.17 -5.87
CA GLN A 200 3.64 8.04 -6.74
C GLN A 200 2.21 8.09 -7.31
N THR A 201 1.32 8.91 -6.72
CA THR A 201 -0.08 9.06 -7.17
C THR A 201 -0.34 10.31 -7.99
N ALA A 202 0.72 11.02 -8.42
CA ALA A 202 0.60 12.29 -9.14
C ALA A 202 -0.32 12.19 -10.38
N TYR A 203 -0.31 11.06 -11.07
CA TYR A 203 -1.14 10.78 -12.25
C TYR A 203 -2.07 9.56 -12.07
N ALA A 204 -2.28 9.12 -10.83
CA ALA A 204 -3.13 7.97 -10.55
C ALA A 204 -4.62 8.30 -10.78
N GLU A 205 -5.36 7.33 -11.34
CA GLU A 205 -6.82 7.37 -11.31
C GLU A 205 -7.32 7.09 -9.89
N LEU A 206 -8.32 7.83 -9.43
CA LEU A 206 -8.87 7.69 -8.08
C LEU A 206 -10.24 7.01 -8.15
N TYR A 207 -10.44 5.98 -7.33
CA TYR A 207 -11.71 5.29 -7.16
C TYR A 207 -12.11 5.30 -5.67
N PHE A 208 -13.27 5.86 -5.37
CA PHE A 208 -13.81 5.93 -4.01
C PHE A 208 -15.03 5.02 -3.90
N SER A 209 -14.93 4.01 -3.01
CA SER A 209 -16.02 3.06 -2.73
C SER A 209 -16.68 3.38 -1.39
N ASP A 210 -18.00 3.31 -1.34
CA ASP A 210 -18.76 3.48 -0.10
C ASP A 210 -18.66 2.27 0.84
N VAL A 211 -18.22 1.12 0.32
CA VAL A 211 -18.07 -0.12 1.07
C VAL A 211 -17.00 0.03 2.16
N LEU A 212 -17.27 -0.47 3.36
CA LEU A 212 -16.29 -0.50 4.46
C LEU A 212 -15.27 -1.63 4.22
N TRP A 213 -14.00 -1.40 4.59
CA TRP A 213 -12.92 -2.33 4.24
C TRP A 213 -13.20 -3.81 4.54
N PRO A 214 -13.76 -4.24 5.70
CA PRO A 214 -14.03 -5.65 5.94
C PRO A 214 -15.00 -6.31 4.97
N ASP A 215 -15.83 -5.52 4.28
CA ASP A 215 -16.80 -5.99 3.28
C ASP A 215 -16.28 -5.82 1.83
N PHE A 216 -15.07 -5.27 1.65
CA PHE A 216 -14.44 -5.13 0.35
C PHE A 216 -13.98 -6.50 -0.17
N ASN A 217 -14.57 -6.94 -1.25
CA ASN A 217 -14.41 -8.27 -1.81
C ASN A 217 -13.97 -8.22 -3.30
N GLU A 218 -13.86 -9.39 -3.93
CA GLU A 218 -13.48 -9.53 -5.34
C GLU A 218 -14.41 -8.70 -6.26
N ALA A 219 -15.71 -8.65 -6.00
CA ALA A 219 -16.66 -7.92 -6.84
C ALA A 219 -16.43 -6.40 -6.77
N GLU A 220 -16.16 -5.85 -5.57
CA GLU A 220 -15.84 -4.44 -5.37
C GLU A 220 -14.52 -4.06 -6.05
N PHE A 221 -13.49 -4.90 -5.91
CA PHE A 221 -12.22 -4.66 -6.59
C PHE A 221 -12.39 -4.72 -8.12
N HIS A 222 -13.19 -5.67 -8.62
CA HIS A 222 -13.51 -5.78 -10.02
C HIS A 222 -14.18 -4.51 -10.57
N GLN A 223 -15.13 -3.92 -9.84
CA GLN A 223 -15.76 -2.67 -10.24
C GLN A 223 -14.77 -1.51 -10.30
N ALA A 224 -13.80 -1.45 -9.39
CA ALA A 224 -12.76 -0.43 -9.42
C ALA A 224 -11.87 -0.59 -10.69
N ILE A 225 -11.53 -1.81 -11.08
CA ILE A 225 -10.77 -2.08 -12.32
C ILE A 225 -11.60 -1.71 -13.56
N LEU A 226 -12.89 -2.08 -13.63
CA LEU A 226 -13.76 -1.67 -14.72
C LEU A 226 -13.86 -0.14 -14.85
N SER A 227 -13.99 0.57 -13.71
CA SER A 227 -14.01 2.03 -13.70
C SER A 227 -12.69 2.61 -14.23
N TYR A 228 -11.55 2.03 -13.87
CA TYR A 228 -10.26 2.42 -14.41
C TYR A 228 -10.19 2.24 -15.93
N GLN A 229 -10.61 1.09 -16.43
CA GLN A 229 -10.58 0.75 -17.86
C GLN A 229 -11.47 1.65 -18.75
N GLN A 230 -12.47 2.28 -18.16
CA GLN A 230 -13.36 3.23 -18.86
C GLN A 230 -12.78 4.64 -18.97
N ARG A 231 -11.63 4.92 -18.32
CA ARG A 231 -11.03 6.26 -18.30
C ARG A 231 -9.97 6.40 -19.38
N HIS A 232 -9.90 7.60 -19.96
CA HIS A 232 -8.85 7.99 -20.91
C HIS A 232 -7.75 8.75 -20.17
N ARG A 233 -6.61 8.11 -19.97
CA ARG A 233 -5.43 8.71 -19.32
C ARG A 233 -4.66 9.55 -20.33
N ARG A 234 -4.69 10.87 -20.16
CA ARG A 234 -4.07 11.81 -21.11
C ARG A 234 -2.67 12.26 -20.73
N PHE A 235 -2.23 12.08 -19.49
CA PHE A 235 -0.91 12.48 -18.98
C PHE A 235 -0.50 13.91 -19.36
N GLY A 236 -1.48 14.86 -19.39
CA GLY A 236 -1.26 16.25 -19.82
C GLY A 236 -1.31 16.47 -21.32
N GLY A 237 -1.53 15.45 -22.14
CA GLY A 237 -1.72 15.56 -23.59
C GLY A 237 -3.13 16.04 -23.99
N THR A 238 -3.28 16.41 -25.28
CA THR A 238 -4.56 16.93 -25.83
C THR A 238 -5.47 15.86 -26.43
N GLU A 239 -5.01 14.61 -26.59
CA GLU A 239 -5.77 13.48 -27.14
C GLU A 239 -5.84 12.33 -26.14
#